data_757c35bf40e6fb0550ef3f779bb813f0
#
_entry.id   757c35bf40e6fb0550ef3f779bb813f0
#
_cell.length_a   1.000
_cell.length_b   1.000
_cell.length_c   1.000
_cell.angle_alpha   90.00
_cell.angle_beta   90.00
_cell.angle_gamma   90.00
#
_symmetry.space_group_name_H-M   'P 1'
#
loop_
_entity.id
_entity.type
_entity.pdbx_description
1 polymer ?
#
loop_
_entity_poly.entity_id
_entity_poly.type
_entity_poly.pdbx_seq_one_letter_code
_entity_poly.pdbx_strand_id
1 'polypeptide(L)'
;PLDNTLQILIGSMALGVVQIVTGMAVSFVQKLRNGKWMDAVWEEVTWWLVFAGIALAALGTTNLVLYAGVAMVLAGPLITGKGFGKLTGIFGSLYNHVTGYFGDILSYSRLMALMLAGSVIAQVFNTLGAIPGNVVIFVVISIVGNALNFALNLLGCYVHDLRLQCLEYFGKFYEDGGRPFRPLDLNTKYYNVVK
;
A
#
# COMPACT_ATOMS: atom_id res chain seq x y z
N PRO A 1 24.58 -0.78 2.85
CA PRO A 1 23.19 -0.79 2.36
C PRO A 1 23.07 -0.34 0.91
N LEU A 2 23.97 0.51 0.41
CA LEU A 2 23.92 0.98 -0.99
C LEU A 2 24.30 -0.10 -2.00
N ASP A 3 25.08 -1.08 -1.60
CA ASP A 3 25.59 -2.15 -2.48
C ASP A 3 24.49 -3.15 -2.90
N ASN A 4 23.40 -3.23 -2.17
CA ASN A 4 22.28 -4.16 -2.39
C ASN A 4 20.93 -3.46 -2.59
N THR A 5 20.88 -2.45 -3.44
CA THR A 5 19.67 -1.69 -3.78
C THR A 5 18.49 -2.58 -4.18
N LEU A 6 18.79 -3.66 -4.92
CA LEU A 6 17.78 -4.61 -5.39
C LEU A 6 17.16 -5.41 -4.23
N GLN A 7 17.92 -5.76 -3.22
CA GLN A 7 17.38 -6.45 -2.03
C GLN A 7 16.45 -5.54 -1.22
N ILE A 8 16.78 -4.25 -1.13
CA ILE A 8 15.92 -3.26 -0.45
C ILE A 8 14.62 -3.07 -1.24
N LEU A 9 14.68 -3.04 -2.57
CA LEU A 9 13.50 -2.97 -3.43
C LEU A 9 12.59 -4.18 -3.21
N ILE A 10 13.14 -5.38 -3.29
CA ILE A 10 12.38 -6.62 -3.08
C ILE A 10 11.77 -6.64 -1.67
N GLY A 11 12.53 -6.22 -0.66
CA GLY A 11 12.04 -6.12 0.73
C GLY A 11 10.87 -5.15 0.87
N SER A 12 10.96 -3.97 0.26
CA SER A 12 9.86 -2.98 0.29
C SER A 12 8.62 -3.47 -0.45
N MET A 13 8.79 -4.13 -1.59
CA MET A 13 7.67 -4.73 -2.33
C MET A 13 7.04 -5.90 -1.55
N ALA A 14 7.84 -6.72 -0.87
CA ALA A 14 7.33 -7.81 -0.03
C ALA A 14 6.48 -7.27 1.14
N LEU A 15 6.92 -6.19 1.80
CA LEU A 15 6.10 -5.50 2.81
C LEU A 15 4.79 -5.00 2.21
N GLY A 16 4.81 -4.45 0.99
CA GLY A 16 3.62 -4.05 0.26
C GLY A 16 2.64 -5.19 0.05
N VAL A 17 3.12 -6.34 -0.40
CA VAL A 17 2.28 -7.54 -0.58
C VAL A 17 1.66 -7.98 0.73
N VAL A 18 2.42 -8.04 1.83
CA VAL A 18 1.89 -8.39 3.16
C VAL A 18 0.78 -7.43 3.59
N GLN A 19 0.97 -6.13 3.38
CA GLN A 19 -0.03 -5.13 3.75
C GLN A 19 -1.28 -5.21 2.88
N ILE A 20 -1.15 -5.43 1.58
CA ILE A 20 -2.30 -5.65 0.67
C ILE A 20 -3.07 -6.91 1.08
N VAL A 21 -2.39 -8.01 1.34
CA VAL A 21 -3.01 -9.26 1.79
C VAL A 21 -3.77 -9.07 3.11
N THR A 22 -3.21 -8.31 4.06
CA THR A 22 -3.92 -7.99 5.32
C THR A 22 -5.14 -7.09 5.07
N GLY A 23 -5.05 -6.11 4.16
CA GLY A 23 -6.19 -5.29 3.75
C GLY A 23 -7.32 -6.10 3.12
N MET A 24 -6.98 -7.04 2.24
CA MET A 24 -7.94 -8.00 1.65
C MET A 24 -8.56 -8.91 2.71
N ALA A 25 -7.80 -9.34 3.74
CA ALA A 25 -8.33 -10.14 4.83
C ALA A 25 -9.39 -9.37 5.64
N VAL A 26 -9.15 -8.09 5.89
CA VAL A 26 -10.13 -7.21 6.55
C VAL A 26 -11.38 -7.03 5.68
N SER A 27 -11.21 -6.78 4.38
CA SER A 27 -12.31 -6.70 3.40
C SER A 27 -13.15 -7.98 3.38
N PHE A 28 -12.49 -9.14 3.36
CA PHE A 28 -13.16 -10.44 3.39
C PHE A 28 -14.02 -10.62 4.64
N VAL A 29 -13.48 -10.32 5.83
CA VAL A 29 -14.22 -10.41 7.10
C VAL A 29 -15.42 -9.45 7.11
N GLN A 30 -15.24 -8.23 6.58
CA GLN A 30 -16.29 -7.24 6.50
C GLN A 30 -17.43 -7.68 5.56
N LYS A 31 -17.11 -8.23 4.38
CA LYS A 31 -18.10 -8.77 3.43
C LYS A 31 -18.84 -9.98 4.02
N LEU A 32 -18.15 -10.86 4.75
CA LEU A 32 -18.78 -11.97 5.46
C LEU A 32 -19.77 -11.48 6.51
N ARG A 33 -19.38 -10.47 7.30
CA ARG A 33 -20.25 -9.89 8.34
C ARG A 33 -21.49 -9.22 7.76
N ASN A 34 -21.39 -8.67 6.55
CA ASN A 34 -22.50 -8.04 5.83
C ASN A 34 -23.37 -9.05 5.06
N GLY A 35 -23.11 -10.36 5.18
CA GLY A 35 -23.89 -11.43 4.56
C GLY A 35 -23.65 -11.62 3.06
N LYS A 36 -22.67 -10.94 2.47
CA LYS A 36 -22.30 -11.02 1.05
C LYS A 36 -21.19 -12.04 0.81
N TRP A 37 -21.40 -13.27 1.26
CA TRP A 37 -20.39 -14.31 1.24
C TRP A 37 -19.96 -14.76 -0.17
N MET A 38 -20.88 -14.73 -1.14
CA MET A 38 -20.56 -15.05 -2.55
C MET A 38 -19.57 -14.04 -3.14
N ASP A 39 -19.82 -12.76 -2.93
CA ASP A 39 -18.94 -11.69 -3.42
C ASP A 39 -17.57 -11.74 -2.71
N ALA A 40 -17.57 -12.04 -1.40
CA ALA A 40 -16.34 -12.19 -0.63
C ALA A 40 -15.44 -13.31 -1.17
N VAL A 41 -16.02 -14.46 -1.53
CA VAL A 41 -15.25 -15.61 -2.07
C VAL A 41 -14.72 -15.30 -3.46
N TRP A 42 -15.55 -14.76 -4.36
CA TRP A 42 -15.12 -14.51 -5.73
C TRP A 42 -14.16 -13.33 -5.88
N GLU A 43 -14.29 -12.29 -5.06
CA GLU A 43 -13.42 -11.11 -5.15
C GLU A 43 -12.12 -11.26 -4.36
N GLU A 44 -12.15 -11.86 -3.17
CA GLU A 44 -10.97 -11.88 -2.29
C GLU A 44 -10.19 -13.20 -2.35
N VAL A 45 -10.88 -14.35 -2.21
CA VAL A 45 -10.21 -15.67 -2.17
C VAL A 45 -9.53 -15.99 -3.49
N THR A 46 -10.13 -15.58 -4.60
CA THR A 46 -9.56 -15.78 -5.94
C THR A 46 -8.20 -15.08 -6.08
N TRP A 47 -8.09 -13.84 -5.61
CA TRP A 47 -6.83 -13.09 -5.66
C TRP A 47 -5.78 -13.65 -4.69
N TRP A 48 -6.20 -14.15 -3.53
CA TRP A 48 -5.27 -14.85 -2.63
C TRP A 48 -4.68 -16.09 -3.28
N LEU A 49 -5.48 -16.88 -3.99
CA LEU A 49 -4.99 -18.02 -4.75
C LEU A 49 -4.01 -17.60 -5.86
N VAL A 50 -4.26 -16.48 -6.53
CA VAL A 50 -3.33 -15.94 -7.54
C VAL A 50 -2.02 -15.52 -6.89
N PHE A 51 -2.04 -14.75 -5.80
CA PHE A 51 -0.83 -14.33 -5.09
C PHE A 51 -0.05 -15.53 -4.52
N ALA A 52 -0.74 -16.48 -3.91
CA ALA A 52 -0.11 -17.72 -3.45
C ALA A 52 0.46 -18.54 -4.60
N GLY A 53 -0.25 -18.60 -5.73
CA GLY A 53 0.21 -19.28 -6.95
C GLY A 53 1.47 -18.63 -7.53
N ILE A 54 1.54 -17.30 -7.57
CA ILE A 54 2.74 -16.57 -8.02
C ILE A 54 3.91 -16.85 -7.08
N ALA A 55 3.69 -16.82 -5.76
CA ALA A 55 4.73 -17.10 -4.77
C ALA A 55 5.27 -18.54 -4.91
N LEU A 56 4.38 -19.53 -5.06
CA LEU A 56 4.76 -20.94 -5.25
C LEU A 56 5.44 -21.19 -6.59
N ALA A 57 5.01 -20.51 -7.65
CA ALA A 57 5.67 -20.58 -8.96
C ALA A 57 7.08 -19.98 -8.91
N ALA A 58 7.27 -18.89 -8.18
CA ALA A 58 8.60 -18.27 -7.98
C ALA A 58 9.54 -19.19 -7.18
N LEU A 59 9.00 -20.01 -6.27
CA LEU A 59 9.75 -21.04 -5.52
C LEU A 59 9.97 -22.34 -6.35
N GLY A 60 9.42 -22.41 -7.56
CA GLY A 60 9.62 -23.56 -8.46
C GLY A 60 8.90 -24.86 -8.05
N THR A 61 7.95 -24.78 -7.10
CA THR A 61 7.31 -25.97 -6.54
C THR A 61 6.13 -26.48 -7.36
N THR A 62 5.18 -25.61 -7.72
CA THR A 62 3.97 -26.05 -8.45
C THR A 62 3.26 -24.88 -9.14
N ASN A 63 2.98 -25.05 -10.44
CA ASN A 63 2.18 -24.07 -11.21
C ASN A 63 0.67 -24.36 -11.12
N LEU A 64 0.27 -25.45 -10.50
CA LEU A 64 -1.12 -25.91 -10.49
C LEU A 64 -2.03 -24.94 -9.72
N VAL A 65 -1.55 -24.35 -8.62
CA VAL A 65 -2.26 -23.36 -7.82
C VAL A 65 -2.47 -22.06 -8.62
N LEU A 66 -1.48 -21.67 -9.43
CA LEU A 66 -1.58 -20.49 -10.31
C LEU A 66 -2.64 -20.71 -11.39
N TYR A 67 -2.66 -21.87 -12.04
CA TYR A 67 -3.69 -22.20 -13.03
C TYR A 67 -5.09 -22.26 -12.42
N ALA A 68 -5.22 -22.82 -11.20
CA ALA A 68 -6.49 -22.82 -10.46
C ALA A 68 -6.95 -21.41 -10.12
N GLY A 69 -6.05 -20.53 -9.64
CA GLY A 69 -6.36 -19.13 -9.36
C GLY A 69 -6.82 -18.37 -10.61
N VAL A 70 -6.11 -18.50 -11.72
CA VAL A 70 -6.48 -17.87 -12.99
C VAL A 70 -7.82 -18.40 -13.50
N ALA A 71 -8.07 -19.70 -13.41
CA ALA A 71 -9.36 -20.29 -13.79
C ALA A 71 -10.51 -19.72 -12.94
N MET A 72 -10.32 -19.53 -11.63
CA MET A 72 -11.32 -18.89 -10.77
C MET A 72 -11.54 -17.42 -11.09
N VAL A 73 -10.48 -16.66 -11.42
CA VAL A 73 -10.61 -15.26 -11.86
C VAL A 73 -11.49 -15.15 -13.10
N LEU A 74 -11.37 -16.08 -14.04
CA LEU A 74 -12.19 -16.10 -15.25
C LEU A 74 -13.62 -16.62 -15.00
N ALA A 75 -13.79 -17.55 -14.06
CA ALA A 75 -15.09 -18.14 -13.74
C ALA A 75 -15.99 -17.18 -12.94
N GLY A 76 -15.42 -16.33 -12.05
CA GLY A 76 -16.17 -15.42 -11.19
C GLY A 76 -17.14 -14.53 -11.95
N PRO A 77 -16.69 -13.70 -12.88
CA PRO A 77 -17.56 -12.82 -13.67
C PRO A 77 -18.53 -13.59 -14.60
N LEU A 78 -18.17 -14.81 -15.01
CA LEU A 78 -19.05 -15.68 -15.82
C LEU A 78 -20.29 -16.14 -15.04
N ILE A 79 -20.14 -16.36 -13.72
CA ILE A 79 -21.22 -16.83 -12.85
C ILE A 79 -22.06 -15.65 -12.35
N THR A 80 -21.43 -14.52 -12.02
CA THR A 80 -22.10 -13.36 -11.40
C THR A 80 -22.71 -12.40 -12.46
N GLY A 81 -22.18 -12.38 -13.68
CA GLY A 81 -22.61 -11.44 -14.74
C GLY A 81 -23.89 -11.85 -15.47
N LYS A 82 -24.79 -10.90 -15.70
CA LYS A 82 -26.01 -11.07 -16.51
C LYS A 82 -25.84 -10.47 -17.91
N GLY A 83 -25.97 -11.30 -18.95
CA GLY A 83 -26.10 -10.86 -20.35
C GLY A 83 -24.82 -10.68 -21.16
N PHE A 84 -24.94 -10.02 -22.34
CA PHE A 84 -23.90 -9.85 -23.37
C PHE A 84 -22.71 -8.98 -22.91
N GLY A 85 -22.85 -8.21 -21.80
CA GLY A 85 -21.79 -7.44 -21.14
C GLY A 85 -20.79 -8.29 -20.35
N LYS A 86 -20.92 -9.63 -20.32
CA LYS A 86 -20.03 -10.51 -19.55
C LYS A 86 -18.56 -10.41 -19.98
N LEU A 87 -18.31 -10.42 -21.28
CA LEU A 87 -16.96 -10.39 -21.83
C LEU A 87 -16.25 -9.03 -21.54
N THR A 88 -16.94 -7.93 -21.82
CA THR A 88 -16.42 -6.59 -21.51
C THR A 88 -16.28 -6.36 -20.01
N GLY A 89 -17.19 -6.90 -19.20
CA GLY A 89 -17.11 -6.86 -17.73
C GLY A 89 -15.93 -7.67 -17.18
N ILE A 90 -15.65 -8.85 -17.75
CA ILE A 90 -14.50 -9.69 -17.37
C ILE A 90 -13.19 -8.97 -17.65
N PHE A 91 -13.02 -8.46 -18.87
CA PHE A 91 -11.79 -7.74 -19.24
C PHE A 91 -11.63 -6.46 -18.44
N GLY A 92 -12.68 -5.69 -18.23
CA GLY A 92 -12.64 -4.47 -17.42
C GLY A 92 -12.33 -4.74 -15.96
N SER A 93 -12.98 -5.73 -15.35
CA SER A 93 -12.74 -6.12 -13.95
C SER A 93 -11.33 -6.68 -13.78
N LEU A 94 -10.91 -7.59 -14.64
CA LEU A 94 -9.56 -8.16 -14.59
C LEU A 94 -8.48 -7.09 -14.77
N TYR A 95 -8.64 -6.22 -15.74
CA TYR A 95 -7.70 -5.11 -15.98
C TYR A 95 -7.62 -4.19 -14.77
N ASN A 96 -8.75 -3.76 -14.22
CA ASN A 96 -8.76 -2.87 -13.06
C ASN A 96 -8.13 -3.49 -11.83
N HIS A 97 -8.40 -4.76 -11.54
CA HIS A 97 -7.81 -5.45 -10.39
C HIS A 97 -6.31 -5.69 -10.56
N VAL A 98 -5.88 -6.21 -11.73
CA VAL A 98 -4.45 -6.43 -12.00
C VAL A 98 -3.69 -5.13 -11.95
N THR A 99 -4.18 -4.09 -12.64
CA THR A 99 -3.52 -2.78 -12.67
C THR A 99 -3.54 -2.12 -11.30
N GLY A 100 -4.64 -2.25 -10.55
CA GLY A 100 -4.75 -1.73 -9.19
C GLY A 100 -3.74 -2.38 -8.24
N TYR A 101 -3.72 -3.70 -8.13
CA TYR A 101 -2.78 -4.40 -7.24
C TYR A 101 -1.32 -4.20 -7.65
N PHE A 102 -1.04 -4.22 -8.95
CA PHE A 102 0.31 -3.95 -9.44
C PHE A 102 0.74 -2.52 -9.14
N GLY A 103 -0.14 -1.55 -9.34
CA GLY A 103 0.09 -0.15 -8.99
C GLY A 103 0.32 0.04 -7.50
N ASP A 104 -0.47 -0.62 -6.66
CA ASP A 104 -0.33 -0.59 -5.21
C ASP A 104 1.03 -1.15 -4.78
N ILE A 105 1.43 -2.32 -5.29
CA ILE A 105 2.74 -2.93 -4.99
C ILE A 105 3.88 -2.01 -5.42
N LEU A 106 3.79 -1.42 -6.63
CA LEU A 106 4.80 -0.47 -7.11
C LEU A 106 4.87 0.80 -6.25
N SER A 107 3.76 1.24 -5.65
CA SER A 107 3.75 2.38 -4.73
C SER A 107 4.68 2.19 -3.53
N TYR A 108 4.90 0.93 -3.10
CA TYR A 108 5.84 0.62 -2.02
C TYR A 108 7.31 0.79 -2.41
N SER A 109 7.65 0.88 -3.70
CA SER A 109 9.01 1.23 -4.15
C SER A 109 9.45 2.61 -3.66
N ARG A 110 8.49 3.47 -3.29
CA ARG A 110 8.74 4.78 -2.68
C ARG A 110 9.45 4.68 -1.33
N LEU A 111 9.17 3.63 -0.55
CA LEU A 111 9.89 3.36 0.71
C LEU A 111 11.37 3.09 0.45
N MET A 112 11.68 2.35 -0.61
CA MET A 112 13.07 2.16 -1.05
C MET A 112 13.73 3.49 -1.42
N ALA A 113 13.03 4.34 -2.18
CA ALA A 113 13.57 5.64 -2.60
C ALA A 113 13.87 6.54 -1.39
N LEU A 114 12.99 6.57 -0.37
CA LEU A 114 13.23 7.31 0.87
C LEU A 114 14.44 6.79 1.64
N MET A 115 14.56 5.47 1.77
CA MET A 115 15.68 4.83 2.46
C MET A 115 17.02 5.14 1.77
N LEU A 116 17.05 5.07 0.43
CA LEU A 116 18.23 5.41 -0.35
C LEU A 116 18.59 6.89 -0.22
N ALA A 117 17.60 7.80 -0.36
CA ALA A 117 17.81 9.23 -0.22
C ALA A 117 18.41 9.59 1.15
N GLY A 118 17.83 9.05 2.26
CA GLY A 118 18.35 9.26 3.60
C GLY A 118 19.77 8.73 3.78
N SER A 119 20.07 7.57 3.21
CA SER A 119 21.39 6.96 3.25
C SER A 119 22.44 7.80 2.49
N VAL A 120 22.11 8.28 1.29
CA VAL A 120 22.99 9.14 0.48
C VAL A 120 23.26 10.46 1.18
N ILE A 121 22.23 11.11 1.74
CA ILE A 121 22.37 12.37 2.47
C ILE A 121 23.31 12.19 3.67
N ALA A 122 23.15 11.11 4.45
CA ALA A 122 24.04 10.82 5.56
C ALA A 122 25.49 10.63 5.12
N GLN A 123 25.73 9.91 4.02
CA GLN A 123 27.08 9.74 3.45
C GLN A 123 27.69 11.08 3.01
N VAL A 124 26.92 11.92 2.36
CA VAL A 124 27.39 13.25 1.92
C VAL A 124 27.83 14.09 3.10
N PHE A 125 27.05 14.18 4.17
CA PHE A 125 27.43 14.93 5.37
C PHE A 125 28.65 14.36 6.06
N ASN A 126 28.78 13.04 6.13
CA ASN A 126 29.97 12.40 6.71
C ASN A 126 31.23 12.67 5.86
N THR A 127 31.10 12.66 4.54
CA THR A 127 32.21 12.97 3.63
C THR A 127 32.61 14.45 3.72
N LEU A 128 31.64 15.36 3.74
CA LEU A 128 31.88 16.80 3.92
C LEU A 128 32.56 17.10 5.25
N GLY A 129 32.16 16.42 6.32
CA GLY A 129 32.76 16.55 7.63
C GLY A 129 34.23 16.09 7.67
N ALA A 130 34.58 15.10 6.85
CA ALA A 130 35.94 14.56 6.80
C ALA A 130 36.95 15.46 6.06
N ILE A 131 36.50 16.35 5.15
CA ILE A 131 37.36 17.20 4.31
C ILE A 131 38.28 18.11 5.13
N PRO A 132 37.83 18.81 6.19
CA PRO A 132 38.70 19.75 6.93
C PRO A 132 39.80 19.08 7.77
N GLY A 133 39.75 17.78 7.97
CA GLY A 133 40.73 17.04 8.78
C GLY A 133 40.73 17.39 10.29
N ASN A 134 39.80 18.21 10.73
CA ASN A 134 39.67 18.64 12.12
C ASN A 134 38.51 17.92 12.80
N VAL A 135 38.76 17.19 13.90
CA VAL A 135 37.77 16.40 14.61
C VAL A 135 36.60 17.24 15.10
N VAL A 136 36.84 18.45 15.56
CA VAL A 136 35.79 19.34 16.08
C VAL A 136 34.81 19.74 14.96
N ILE A 137 35.34 20.13 13.79
CA ILE A 137 34.56 20.51 12.65
C ILE A 137 33.75 19.29 12.10
N PHE A 138 34.41 18.13 12.09
CA PHE A 138 33.74 16.88 11.73
C PHE A 138 32.51 16.59 12.58
N VAL A 139 32.68 16.68 13.92
CA VAL A 139 31.59 16.41 14.87
C VAL A 139 30.45 17.39 14.70
N VAL A 140 30.73 18.69 14.52
CA VAL A 140 29.70 19.73 14.33
C VAL A 140 28.92 19.46 13.03
N ILE A 141 29.62 19.27 11.92
CA ILE A 141 28.98 19.01 10.61
C ILE A 141 28.17 17.71 10.66
N SER A 142 28.69 16.66 11.30
CA SER A 142 28.01 15.39 11.42
C SER A 142 26.73 15.50 12.26
N ILE A 143 26.77 16.20 13.39
CA ILE A 143 25.58 16.38 14.23
C ILE A 143 24.50 17.18 13.48
N VAL A 144 24.86 18.32 12.90
CA VAL A 144 23.92 19.17 12.18
C VAL A 144 23.35 18.46 10.95
N GLY A 145 24.21 17.80 10.17
CA GLY A 145 23.82 17.07 8.97
C GLY A 145 22.91 15.88 9.28
N ASN A 146 23.23 15.09 10.29
CA ASN A 146 22.39 13.96 10.69
C ASN A 146 21.07 14.41 11.34
N ALA A 147 21.06 15.51 12.11
CA ALA A 147 19.82 16.07 12.64
C ALA A 147 18.87 16.54 11.52
N LEU A 148 19.43 17.22 10.51
CA LEU A 148 18.67 17.66 9.34
C LEU A 148 18.16 16.46 8.52
N ASN A 149 19.00 15.46 8.28
CA ASN A 149 18.63 14.22 7.62
C ASN A 149 17.50 13.49 8.38
N PHE A 150 17.58 13.42 9.69
CA PHE A 150 16.54 12.84 10.54
C PHE A 150 15.21 13.59 10.38
N ALA A 151 15.23 14.92 10.42
CA ALA A 151 14.03 15.74 10.26
C ALA A 151 13.39 15.54 8.86
N LEU A 152 14.20 15.51 7.80
CA LEU A 152 13.72 15.25 6.43
C LEU A 152 13.14 13.85 6.28
N ASN A 153 13.78 12.83 6.86
CA ASN A 153 13.27 11.47 6.83
C ASN A 153 11.97 11.33 7.64
N LEU A 154 11.86 12.00 8.78
CA LEU A 154 10.64 11.99 9.59
C LEU A 154 9.46 12.61 8.83
N LEU A 155 9.69 13.76 8.19
CA LEU A 155 8.67 14.41 7.34
C LEU A 155 8.28 13.53 6.16
N GLY A 156 9.26 12.96 5.46
CA GLY A 156 9.05 12.07 4.33
C GLY A 156 8.27 10.82 4.73
N CYS A 157 8.63 10.19 5.85
CA CYS A 157 7.92 9.05 6.42
C CYS A 157 6.45 9.40 6.70
N TYR A 158 6.20 10.50 7.41
CA TYR A 158 4.84 10.95 7.70
C TYR A 158 3.99 11.12 6.44
N VAL A 159 4.47 11.86 5.44
CA VAL A 159 3.71 12.14 4.21
C VAL A 159 3.49 10.88 3.37
N HIS A 160 4.53 10.06 3.19
CA HIS A 160 4.47 8.92 2.30
C HIS A 160 3.78 7.71 2.93
N ASP A 161 4.00 7.45 4.22
CA ASP A 161 3.30 6.39 4.94
C ASP A 161 1.81 6.69 5.06
N LEU A 162 1.46 7.93 5.37
CA LEU A 162 0.06 8.34 5.43
C LEU A 162 -0.65 8.11 4.09
N ARG A 163 0.04 8.43 2.98
CA ARG A 163 -0.49 8.18 1.64
C ARG A 163 -0.66 6.69 1.36
N LEU A 164 0.35 5.86 1.67
CA LEU A 164 0.27 4.41 1.51
C LEU A 164 -0.86 3.81 2.33
N GLN A 165 -1.04 4.26 3.57
CA GLN A 165 -2.12 3.81 4.43
C GLN A 165 -3.49 4.22 3.90
N CYS A 166 -3.66 5.49 3.51
CA CYS A 166 -4.96 6.00 3.09
C CYS A 166 -5.40 5.48 1.73
N LEU A 167 -4.50 5.37 0.76
CA LEU A 167 -4.86 5.00 -0.61
C LEU A 167 -4.76 3.50 -0.85
N GLU A 168 -3.63 2.89 -0.51
CA GLU A 168 -3.39 1.49 -0.84
C GLU A 168 -4.02 0.53 0.18
N TYR A 169 -3.99 0.85 1.47
CA TYR A 169 -4.51 -0.03 2.51
C TYR A 169 -6.00 0.20 2.78
N PHE A 170 -6.40 1.41 3.16
CA PHE A 170 -7.81 1.68 3.46
C PHE A 170 -8.71 1.59 2.22
N GLY A 171 -8.21 1.91 1.03
CA GLY A 171 -8.94 1.75 -0.23
C GLY A 171 -9.41 0.32 -0.51
N LYS A 172 -8.87 -0.70 0.18
CA LYS A 172 -9.30 -2.10 0.00
C LYS A 172 -10.59 -2.45 0.74
N PHE A 173 -10.86 -1.83 1.87
CA PHE A 173 -12.01 -2.20 2.71
C PHE A 173 -12.85 -1.01 3.19
N TYR A 174 -12.39 0.22 2.98
CA TYR A 174 -13.12 1.41 3.38
C TYR A 174 -14.16 1.75 2.32
N GLU A 175 -15.44 1.67 2.71
CA GLU A 175 -16.55 2.18 1.91
C GLU A 175 -16.88 3.59 2.39
N ASP A 176 -16.81 4.55 1.47
CA ASP A 176 -17.17 5.94 1.77
C ASP A 176 -18.68 6.03 1.98
N GLY A 177 -19.11 6.67 3.03
CA GLY A 177 -20.52 6.80 3.36
C GLY A 177 -20.75 7.22 4.81
N GLY A 178 -21.99 7.51 5.11
CA GLY A 178 -22.41 7.96 6.44
C GLY A 178 -22.65 9.47 6.50
N ARG A 179 -23.44 9.85 7.47
CA ARG A 179 -23.71 11.26 7.77
C ARG A 179 -22.84 11.69 8.95
N PRO A 180 -22.14 12.84 8.88
CA PRO A 180 -21.42 13.34 10.02
C PRO A 180 -22.37 13.54 11.19
N PHE A 181 -21.95 13.11 12.38
CA PHE A 181 -22.72 13.34 13.60
C PHE A 181 -22.89 14.85 13.81
N ARG A 182 -24.14 15.30 13.77
CA ARG A 182 -24.51 16.68 14.11
C ARG A 182 -25.29 16.61 15.42
N PRO A 183 -24.69 17.05 16.53
CA PRO A 183 -25.44 17.17 17.79
C PRO A 183 -26.61 18.13 17.58
N LEU A 184 -27.72 17.90 18.30
CA LEU A 184 -28.84 18.82 18.38
C LEU A 184 -28.36 20.08 19.11
N ASP A 185 -27.73 20.98 18.34
CA ASP A 185 -27.28 22.27 18.82
C ASP A 185 -28.03 23.38 18.07
N LEU A 186 -28.37 24.45 18.80
CA LEU A 186 -29.04 25.63 18.25
C LEU A 186 -28.00 26.41 17.39
N ASN A 187 -27.89 26.02 16.16
CA ASN A 187 -27.05 26.76 15.20
C ASN A 187 -27.86 27.89 14.59
N THR A 188 -27.88 29.02 15.30
CA THR A 188 -28.59 30.21 14.88
C THR A 188 -27.74 31.00 13.89
N LYS A 189 -28.25 31.18 12.68
CA LYS A 189 -27.55 31.88 11.59
C LYS A 189 -27.56 33.42 11.75
N TYR A 190 -28.50 33.99 12.50
CA TYR A 190 -28.73 35.43 12.55
C TYR A 190 -28.81 36.04 13.97
N TYR A 191 -28.78 35.24 15.04
CA TYR A 191 -28.77 35.72 16.41
C TYR A 191 -28.03 34.78 17.36
N ASN A 192 -27.38 35.37 18.33
CA ASN A 192 -26.68 34.62 19.38
C ASN A 192 -27.67 34.36 20.54
N VAL A 193 -27.81 33.09 20.92
CA VAL A 193 -28.53 32.73 22.12
C VAL A 193 -27.66 33.02 23.32
N VAL A 194 -27.99 34.06 24.08
CA VAL A 194 -27.34 34.34 25.36
C VAL A 194 -27.92 33.36 26.38
N LYS A 195 -27.05 32.57 27.00
CA LYS A 195 -27.39 31.64 28.07
C LYS A 195 -27.52 32.37 29.40
#